data_bcb6a37cbbc81c8ff1b7d02c00930db5
#
_entry.id   bcb6a37cbbc81c8ff1b7d02c00930db5
#
_cell.length_a   1.000
_cell.length_b   1.000
_cell.length_c   1.000
_cell.angle_alpha   90.00
_cell.angle_beta   90.00
_cell.angle_gamma   90.00
#
_symmetry.space_group_name_H-M   'P 1'
#
loop_
_entity.id
_entity.type
_entity.pdbx_description
1 polymer ?
#
loop_
_entity_poly.entity_id
_entity_poly.type
_entity_poly.pdbx_seq_one_letter_code
_entity_poly.pdbx_strand_id
1 'polypeptide(L)'
;GVPIFNRDKLRKMALRCTKPEFSAPKFRGHVIDRGLLPDKEYGELKIWAFPRKGNIYVMGVDVSDGGVDGDYSCIEIFRLLPKNVIQFAEQVAEWHGRISPVGLANIVERLGLMYNEALASVEVDSYGRATQEELKRTYWNIYQQQYLDRFDSKLTKKLGWETTTTSKKLLISIGSHCIFEENIVIRSSDLVREFMTFVRDSSGGASAAGTGYDDRVMAALICLFTMHQSMDPTLMDDEKLVTVASNITIPPNYVDKDFAEVLAMDPLDGFEQHWMNY
;
A
#
# COMPACT_ATOMS: atom_id res chain seq x y z
N GLY A 1 10.37 -6.31 23.94
CA GLY A 1 11.19 -6.16 22.72
C GLY A 1 11.85 -4.79 22.62
N VAL A 2 12.85 -4.69 21.78
CA VAL A 2 13.55 -3.43 21.52
C VAL A 2 12.85 -2.72 20.34
N PRO A 3 12.50 -1.42 20.46
CA PRO A 3 11.91 -0.68 19.35
C PRO A 3 12.80 -0.70 18.11
N ILE A 4 12.21 -0.93 16.96
CA ILE A 4 12.93 -0.98 15.68
C ILE A 4 13.03 0.42 15.06
N PHE A 5 11.93 1.17 15.10
CA PHE A 5 11.85 2.48 14.49
C PHE A 5 12.13 3.61 15.49
N ASN A 6 12.66 4.73 15.01
CA ASN A 6 12.98 5.88 15.85
C ASN A 6 11.70 6.52 16.43
N ARG A 7 11.50 6.34 17.73
CA ARG A 7 10.28 6.79 18.43
C ARG A 7 10.12 8.32 18.46
N ASP A 8 11.22 9.07 18.51
CA ASP A 8 11.14 10.53 18.55
C ASP A 8 10.71 11.08 17.18
N LYS A 9 11.18 10.48 16.10
CA LYS A 9 10.72 10.79 14.75
C LYS A 9 9.25 10.43 14.57
N LEU A 10 8.85 9.24 15.03
CA LEU A 10 7.45 8.81 14.99
C LEU A 10 6.53 9.73 15.81
N ARG A 11 6.95 10.21 16.97
CA ARG A 11 6.20 11.20 17.76
C ARG A 11 5.98 12.49 16.97
N LYS A 12 7.00 12.98 16.26
CA LYS A 12 6.87 14.15 15.38
C LYS A 12 5.91 13.90 14.21
N MET A 13 5.99 12.71 13.60
CA MET A 13 5.06 12.30 12.54
C MET A 13 3.62 12.21 13.07
N ALA A 14 3.41 11.68 14.27
CA ALA A 14 2.09 11.63 14.92
C ALA A 14 1.42 13.00 15.04
N LEU A 15 2.18 14.07 15.30
CA LEU A 15 1.66 15.45 15.36
C LEU A 15 1.21 15.99 13.99
N ARG A 16 1.65 15.37 12.89
CA ARG A 16 1.30 15.73 11.51
C ARG A 16 0.20 14.87 10.91
N CYS A 17 -0.24 13.84 11.64
CA CYS A 17 -1.37 13.02 11.23
C CYS A 17 -2.65 13.84 11.17
N THR A 18 -3.50 13.55 10.20
CA THR A 18 -4.75 14.29 9.98
C THR A 18 -5.93 13.34 9.90
N LYS A 19 -7.13 13.89 10.10
CA LYS A 19 -8.34 13.14 9.80
C LYS A 19 -8.44 12.86 8.30
N PRO A 20 -8.96 11.71 7.88
CA PRO A 20 -9.23 11.46 6.46
C PRO A 20 -10.31 12.42 5.93
N GLU A 21 -10.22 12.78 4.66
CA GLU A 21 -11.25 13.56 3.96
C GLU A 21 -12.50 12.71 3.74
N PHE A 22 -12.32 11.41 3.56
CA PHE A 22 -13.40 10.43 3.40
C PHE A 22 -13.09 9.16 4.20
N SER A 23 -14.14 8.56 4.78
CA SER A 23 -14.06 7.24 5.41
C SER A 23 -15.33 6.44 5.17
N ALA A 24 -15.18 5.14 4.87
CA ALA A 24 -16.29 4.21 4.74
C ALA A 24 -16.21 3.12 5.81
N PRO A 25 -17.31 2.84 6.56
CA PRO A 25 -17.33 1.79 7.59
C PRO A 25 -16.97 0.41 7.04
N LYS A 26 -17.50 0.10 5.86
CA LYS A 26 -17.18 -1.12 5.10
C LYS A 26 -16.97 -0.78 3.64
N PHE A 27 -15.93 -1.34 3.06
CA PHE A 27 -15.66 -1.22 1.64
C PHE A 27 -15.29 -2.60 1.09
N ARG A 28 -16.08 -3.09 0.14
CA ARG A 28 -15.95 -4.42 -0.46
C ARG A 28 -15.70 -4.36 -1.98
N GLY A 29 -15.12 -3.28 -2.43
CA GLY A 29 -14.85 -3.04 -3.85
C GLY A 29 -16.05 -2.56 -4.64
N HIS A 30 -17.24 -3.07 -4.38
CA HIS A 30 -18.48 -2.72 -5.11
C HIS A 30 -19.52 -1.97 -4.27
N VAL A 31 -19.43 -2.07 -2.93
CA VAL A 31 -20.42 -1.50 -2.02
C VAL A 31 -19.71 -0.66 -0.96
N ILE A 32 -20.17 0.57 -0.80
CA ILE A 32 -19.80 1.45 0.29
C ILE A 32 -20.93 1.46 1.29
N ASP A 33 -20.68 0.98 2.50
CA ASP A 33 -21.60 1.13 3.61
C ASP A 33 -21.33 2.50 4.27
N ARG A 34 -22.30 3.40 4.16
CA ARG A 34 -22.25 4.76 4.73
C ARG A 34 -22.85 4.83 6.13
N GLY A 35 -22.93 3.72 6.86
CA GLY A 35 -23.42 3.74 8.25
C GLY A 35 -22.83 4.86 9.08
N LEU A 36 -23.54 5.29 10.10
CA LEU A 36 -23.08 6.31 11.04
C LEU A 36 -21.84 5.76 11.77
N LEU A 37 -20.70 6.43 11.57
CA LEU A 37 -19.48 6.16 12.32
C LEU A 37 -19.54 6.89 13.64
N PRO A 38 -19.09 6.27 14.74
CA PRO A 38 -18.81 6.98 15.99
C PRO A 38 -17.79 8.10 15.73
N ASP A 39 -17.93 9.23 16.42
CA ASP A 39 -17.06 10.42 16.26
C ASP A 39 -15.55 10.16 16.38
N LYS A 40 -15.14 8.98 16.83
CA LYS A 40 -13.73 8.62 17.09
C LYS A 40 -13.21 7.42 16.30
N GLU A 41 -14.07 6.68 15.60
CA GLU A 41 -13.67 5.49 14.84
C GLU A 41 -13.94 5.71 13.35
N TYR A 42 -12.87 5.65 12.58
CA TYR A 42 -12.96 5.63 11.13
C TYR A 42 -13.23 4.21 10.65
N GLY A 43 -13.89 4.08 9.49
CA GLY A 43 -14.20 2.79 8.88
C GLY A 43 -12.97 2.07 8.31
N GLU A 44 -13.24 0.97 7.62
CA GLU A 44 -12.20 0.16 6.99
C GLU A 44 -11.42 0.94 5.92
N LEU A 45 -12.11 1.75 5.10
CA LEU A 45 -11.48 2.61 4.09
C LEU A 45 -11.34 4.04 4.63
N LYS A 46 -10.14 4.59 4.51
CA LYS A 46 -9.79 5.97 4.83
C LYS A 46 -9.07 6.59 3.66
N ILE A 47 -9.49 7.78 3.23
CA ILE A 47 -8.88 8.54 2.14
C ILE A 47 -8.49 9.91 2.67
N TRP A 48 -7.21 10.26 2.59
CA TRP A 48 -6.67 11.58 2.95
C TRP A 48 -6.48 12.47 1.73
N ALA A 49 -6.32 11.88 0.57
CA ALA A 49 -6.27 12.62 -0.69
C ALA A 49 -6.83 11.76 -1.82
N PHE A 50 -7.83 12.29 -2.51
CA PHE A 50 -8.36 11.66 -3.72
C PHE A 50 -7.34 11.65 -4.85
N PRO A 51 -7.43 10.70 -5.79
CA PRO A 51 -6.48 10.60 -6.89
C PRO A 51 -6.52 11.86 -7.76
N ARG A 52 -5.35 12.22 -8.29
CA ARG A 52 -5.20 13.32 -9.24
C ARG A 52 -4.50 12.81 -10.50
N LYS A 53 -5.00 13.21 -11.66
CA LYS A 53 -4.42 12.87 -12.96
C LYS A 53 -2.92 13.19 -13.00
N GLY A 54 -2.15 12.29 -13.58
CA GLY A 54 -0.70 12.43 -13.71
C GLY A 54 0.12 12.10 -12.47
N ASN A 55 -0.52 11.87 -11.32
CA ASN A 55 0.19 11.36 -10.15
C ASN A 55 0.39 9.84 -10.26
N ILE A 56 1.51 9.39 -9.70
CA ILE A 56 1.89 7.97 -9.60
C ILE A 56 1.59 7.48 -8.19
N TYR A 57 0.93 6.33 -8.10
CA TYR A 57 0.55 5.70 -6.84
C TYR A 57 1.08 4.27 -6.78
N VAL A 58 1.43 3.84 -5.58
CA VAL A 58 1.82 2.46 -5.28
C VAL A 58 1.00 1.96 -4.12
N MET A 59 0.58 0.71 -4.18
CA MET A 59 -0.12 0.01 -3.09
C MET A 59 0.76 -1.09 -2.53
N GLY A 60 0.91 -1.13 -1.21
CA GLY A 60 1.41 -2.29 -0.49
C GLY A 60 0.24 -3.03 0.15
N VAL A 61 0.22 -4.33 0.01
CA VAL A 61 -0.88 -5.18 0.46
C VAL A 61 -0.36 -6.30 1.34
N ASP A 62 -0.76 -6.28 2.59
CA ASP A 62 -0.58 -7.36 3.56
C ASP A 62 -1.84 -8.22 3.62
N VAL A 63 -1.68 -9.53 3.49
CA VAL A 63 -2.79 -10.47 3.25
C VAL A 63 -2.96 -11.42 4.42
N SER A 64 -4.15 -11.47 5.01
CA SER A 64 -4.52 -12.47 6.02
C SER A 64 -5.54 -13.48 5.51
N ASP A 65 -5.89 -14.46 6.34
CA ASP A 65 -6.90 -15.48 6.05
C ASP A 65 -8.32 -14.94 5.96
N GLY A 66 -8.57 -13.76 6.54
CA GLY A 66 -9.89 -13.11 6.57
C GLY A 66 -10.92 -13.80 7.43
N GLY A 67 -10.53 -14.72 8.31
CA GLY A 67 -11.41 -15.40 9.27
C GLY A 67 -12.06 -14.43 10.26
N VAL A 68 -13.19 -14.83 10.87
CA VAL A 68 -13.91 -14.00 11.85
C VAL A 68 -13.03 -13.65 13.06
N ASP A 69 -12.18 -14.59 13.46
CA ASP A 69 -11.21 -14.44 14.56
C ASP A 69 -9.76 -14.31 14.04
N GLY A 70 -9.58 -14.19 12.71
CA GLY A 70 -8.29 -14.08 12.06
C GLY A 70 -7.68 -12.68 12.13
N ASP A 71 -6.47 -12.55 11.60
CA ASP A 71 -5.78 -11.28 11.46
C ASP A 71 -6.46 -10.38 10.43
N TYR A 72 -6.07 -9.13 10.39
CA TYR A 72 -6.54 -8.16 9.43
C TYR A 72 -5.68 -8.22 8.15
N SER A 73 -6.32 -7.94 7.01
CA SER A 73 -5.58 -7.54 5.81
C SER A 73 -5.50 -6.03 5.75
N CYS A 74 -4.42 -5.52 5.15
CA CYS A 74 -4.21 -4.09 5.02
C CYS A 74 -3.76 -3.72 3.61
N ILE A 75 -4.24 -2.58 3.12
CA ILE A 75 -3.78 -1.93 1.91
C ILE A 75 -3.35 -0.52 2.28
N GLU A 76 -2.09 -0.19 2.02
CA GLU A 76 -1.54 1.15 2.15
C GLU A 76 -1.27 1.73 0.76
N ILE A 77 -1.78 2.93 0.50
CA ILE A 77 -1.57 3.62 -0.78
C ILE A 77 -0.76 4.89 -0.56
N PHE A 78 0.36 4.97 -1.25
CA PHE A 78 1.22 6.14 -1.23
C PHE A 78 1.31 6.77 -2.61
N ARG A 79 1.32 8.10 -2.63
CA ARG A 79 1.58 8.93 -3.81
C ARG A 79 3.07 9.23 -3.89
N LEU A 80 3.63 9.13 -5.09
CA LEU A 80 4.96 9.64 -5.38
C LEU A 80 4.94 11.16 -5.41
N LEU A 81 5.87 11.78 -4.68
CA LEU A 81 6.03 13.23 -4.65
C LEU A 81 7.12 13.69 -5.64
N PRO A 82 7.05 14.94 -6.12
CA PRO A 82 8.05 15.49 -7.02
C PRO A 82 9.45 15.51 -6.41
N LYS A 83 10.50 15.35 -7.23
CA LYS A 83 11.91 15.34 -6.78
C LYS A 83 12.41 16.63 -6.12
N ASN A 84 11.66 17.72 -6.23
CA ASN A 84 12.03 19.03 -5.66
C ASN A 84 11.56 19.22 -4.21
N VAL A 85 10.96 18.23 -3.60
CA VAL A 85 10.59 18.21 -2.17
C VAL A 85 11.41 17.16 -1.43
N ILE A 86 11.58 17.35 -0.11
CA ILE A 86 12.37 16.45 0.73
C ILE A 86 11.72 15.06 0.81
N GLN A 87 10.40 15.03 0.95
CA GLN A 87 9.64 13.80 1.00
C GLN A 87 9.47 13.24 -0.41
N PHE A 88 9.65 11.93 -0.56
CA PHE A 88 9.42 11.26 -1.84
C PHE A 88 8.06 10.59 -1.93
N ALA A 89 7.41 10.31 -0.80
CA ALA A 89 6.14 9.60 -0.72
C ALA A 89 5.19 10.20 0.32
N GLU A 90 3.90 10.18 0.02
CA GLU A 90 2.82 10.61 0.91
C GLU A 90 1.73 9.55 0.94
N GLN A 91 1.33 9.11 2.13
CA GLN A 91 0.17 8.25 2.34
C GLN A 91 -1.11 9.01 1.93
N VAL A 92 -1.89 8.41 1.03
CA VAL A 92 -3.13 9.02 0.51
C VAL A 92 -4.38 8.24 0.87
N ALA A 93 -4.27 6.92 1.06
CA ALA A 93 -5.37 6.09 1.51
C ALA A 93 -4.88 4.86 2.29
N GLU A 94 -5.77 4.31 3.10
CA GLU A 94 -5.61 3.08 3.88
C GLU A 94 -6.92 2.30 3.80
N TRP A 95 -6.83 1.00 3.51
CA TRP A 95 -7.91 0.06 3.80
C TRP A 95 -7.41 -0.97 4.80
N HIS A 96 -8.18 -1.21 5.87
CA HIS A 96 -7.83 -2.18 6.89
C HIS A 96 -9.07 -2.90 7.38
N GLY A 97 -9.13 -4.21 7.18
CA GLY A 97 -10.33 -4.98 7.49
C GLY A 97 -10.13 -6.48 7.39
N ARG A 98 -11.19 -7.23 7.70
CA ARG A 98 -11.25 -8.69 7.58
C ARG A 98 -12.08 -9.08 6.39
N ILE A 99 -11.46 -9.76 5.43
CA ILE A 99 -12.10 -10.21 4.20
C ILE A 99 -11.34 -11.43 3.66
N SER A 100 -12.03 -12.31 2.94
CA SER A 100 -11.36 -13.43 2.27
C SER A 100 -10.32 -12.94 1.25
N PRO A 101 -9.27 -13.73 0.96
CA PRO A 101 -8.26 -13.37 -0.02
C PRO A 101 -8.82 -12.99 -1.41
N VAL A 102 -9.87 -13.66 -1.87
CA VAL A 102 -10.57 -13.31 -3.12
C VAL A 102 -11.30 -11.97 -2.99
N GLY A 103 -11.95 -11.71 -1.85
CA GLY A 103 -12.58 -10.42 -1.59
C GLY A 103 -11.56 -9.28 -1.52
N LEU A 104 -10.37 -9.54 -0.97
CA LEU A 104 -9.27 -8.57 -0.93
C LEU A 104 -8.81 -8.21 -2.35
N ALA A 105 -8.72 -9.19 -3.25
CA ALA A 105 -8.38 -8.95 -4.66
C ALA A 105 -9.33 -7.92 -5.31
N ASN A 106 -10.63 -8.02 -5.06
CA ASN A 106 -11.61 -7.05 -5.57
C ASN A 106 -11.37 -5.64 -5.02
N ILE A 107 -10.97 -5.53 -3.74
CA ILE A 107 -10.64 -4.22 -3.14
C ILE A 107 -9.37 -3.65 -3.76
N VAL A 108 -8.31 -4.47 -3.92
CA VAL A 108 -7.05 -4.06 -4.55
C VAL A 108 -7.30 -3.59 -5.99
N GLU A 109 -8.07 -4.34 -6.78
CA GLU A 109 -8.45 -3.94 -8.14
C GLU A 109 -9.14 -2.58 -8.15
N ARG A 110 -10.17 -2.41 -7.34
CA ARG A 110 -10.97 -1.17 -7.32
C ARG A 110 -10.16 0.04 -6.86
N LEU A 111 -9.43 -0.10 -5.77
CA LEU A 111 -8.56 0.99 -5.31
C LEU A 111 -7.42 1.25 -6.31
N GLY A 112 -6.88 0.21 -6.94
CA GLY A 112 -5.87 0.35 -7.96
C GLY A 112 -6.35 1.15 -9.17
N LEU A 113 -7.51 0.80 -9.71
CA LEU A 113 -8.13 1.52 -10.82
C LEU A 113 -8.45 2.97 -10.42
N MET A 114 -9.01 3.18 -9.22
CA MET A 114 -9.29 4.51 -8.70
C MET A 114 -8.03 5.37 -8.60
N TYR A 115 -6.91 4.83 -8.13
CA TYR A 115 -5.64 5.54 -7.97
C TYR A 115 -4.74 5.44 -9.21
N ASN A 116 -5.28 5.75 -10.39
CA ASN A 116 -4.56 5.81 -11.67
C ASN A 116 -3.81 4.51 -12.01
N GLU A 117 -4.45 3.38 -11.80
CA GLU A 117 -3.86 2.06 -11.99
C GLU A 117 -2.59 1.87 -11.14
N ALA A 118 -2.70 2.16 -9.86
CA ALA A 118 -1.58 2.08 -8.91
C ALA A 118 -0.84 0.74 -8.97
N LEU A 119 0.50 0.77 -8.91
CA LEU A 119 1.31 -0.46 -8.87
C LEU A 119 1.03 -1.21 -7.56
N ALA A 120 0.42 -2.40 -7.66
CA ALA A 120 0.06 -3.22 -6.52
C ALA A 120 1.15 -4.22 -6.15
N SER A 121 1.75 -4.06 -4.97
CA SER A 121 2.72 -5.00 -4.40
C SER A 121 2.03 -5.84 -3.32
N VAL A 122 1.57 -7.02 -3.69
CA VAL A 122 0.82 -7.92 -2.83
C VAL A 122 1.76 -8.93 -2.19
N GLU A 123 1.68 -9.11 -0.87
CA GLU A 123 2.44 -10.15 -0.17
C GLU A 123 2.03 -11.54 -0.63
N VAL A 124 3.04 -12.39 -0.88
CA VAL A 124 2.85 -13.76 -1.38
C VAL A 124 3.22 -14.74 -0.28
N ASP A 125 2.33 -14.87 0.67
CA ASP A 125 2.32 -16.00 1.59
C ASP A 125 1.32 -17.09 1.12
N SER A 126 0.88 -17.97 2.02
CA SER A 126 -0.11 -18.99 1.71
C SER A 126 -1.46 -18.40 1.27
N TYR A 127 -1.89 -17.29 1.87
CA TYR A 127 -3.16 -16.61 1.58
C TYR A 127 -3.04 -15.63 0.41
N GLY A 128 -1.94 -14.93 0.31
CA GLY A 128 -1.64 -13.99 -0.78
C GLY A 128 -1.62 -14.62 -2.15
N ARG A 129 -1.33 -15.93 -2.25
CA ARG A 129 -1.44 -16.66 -3.52
C ARG A 129 -2.86 -16.67 -4.07
N ALA A 130 -3.87 -16.87 -3.23
CA ALA A 130 -5.28 -16.83 -3.65
C ALA A 130 -5.69 -15.43 -4.12
N THR A 131 -5.25 -14.39 -3.41
CA THR A 131 -5.43 -12.99 -3.83
C THR A 131 -4.79 -12.73 -5.18
N GLN A 132 -3.56 -13.20 -5.41
CA GLN A 132 -2.86 -12.99 -6.67
C GLN A 132 -3.49 -13.74 -7.85
N GLU A 133 -3.93 -14.98 -7.65
CA GLU A 133 -4.59 -15.74 -8.72
C GLU A 133 -5.87 -15.04 -9.20
N GLU A 134 -6.60 -14.39 -8.30
CA GLU A 134 -7.77 -13.59 -8.69
C GLU A 134 -7.33 -12.29 -9.37
N LEU A 135 -6.37 -11.55 -8.81
CA LEU A 135 -5.87 -10.31 -9.39
C LEU A 135 -5.30 -10.47 -10.80
N LYS A 136 -4.64 -11.58 -11.12
CA LYS A 136 -4.15 -11.85 -12.48
C LYS A 136 -5.24 -11.79 -13.57
N ARG A 137 -6.51 -11.98 -13.19
CA ARG A 137 -7.64 -11.98 -14.11
C ARG A 137 -8.24 -10.59 -14.30
N THR A 138 -8.12 -9.73 -13.29
CA THR A 138 -8.88 -8.50 -13.19
C THR A 138 -8.00 -7.25 -13.14
N TYR A 139 -6.74 -7.40 -12.69
CA TYR A 139 -5.82 -6.28 -12.53
C TYR A 139 -4.45 -6.58 -13.14
N TRP A 140 -3.93 -5.67 -13.95
CA TRP A 140 -2.70 -5.89 -14.71
C TRP A 140 -1.43 -5.34 -14.05
N ASN A 141 -1.53 -4.23 -13.28
CA ASN A 141 -0.37 -3.51 -12.76
C ASN A 141 0.09 -4.07 -11.39
N ILE A 142 0.58 -5.30 -11.42
CA ILE A 142 1.07 -6.01 -10.24
C ILE A 142 2.59 -6.04 -10.24
N TYR A 143 3.19 -5.66 -9.10
CA TYR A 143 4.63 -5.70 -8.87
C TYR A 143 5.21 -7.10 -9.08
N GLN A 144 6.40 -7.15 -9.67
CA GLN A 144 7.16 -8.38 -9.85
C GLN A 144 8.50 -8.27 -9.15
N GLN A 145 8.64 -9.03 -8.06
CA GLN A 145 9.91 -9.13 -7.35
C GLN A 145 10.94 -9.84 -8.22
N GLN A 146 12.13 -9.25 -8.35
CA GLN A 146 13.25 -9.86 -9.06
C GLN A 146 14.20 -10.51 -8.07
N TYR A 147 14.70 -11.68 -8.38
CA TYR A 147 15.73 -12.37 -7.63
C TYR A 147 16.65 -13.16 -8.56
N LEU A 148 17.89 -13.30 -8.13
CA LEU A 148 18.87 -14.12 -8.85
C LEU A 148 18.66 -15.57 -8.46
N ASP A 149 18.35 -16.41 -9.43
CA ASP A 149 18.28 -17.86 -9.19
C ASP A 149 19.68 -18.39 -8.80
N ARG A 150 19.74 -19.16 -7.71
CA ARG A 150 21.01 -19.65 -7.17
C ARG A 150 21.64 -20.78 -7.99
N PHE A 151 20.86 -21.43 -8.84
CA PHE A 151 21.32 -22.59 -9.61
C PHE A 151 21.87 -22.17 -10.97
N ASP A 152 21.22 -21.29 -11.67
CA ASP A 152 21.61 -20.89 -13.04
C ASP A 152 22.04 -19.42 -13.17
N SER A 153 22.08 -18.70 -12.07
CA SER A 153 22.44 -17.27 -12.03
C SER A 153 21.59 -16.40 -12.95
N LYS A 154 20.38 -16.84 -13.29
CA LYS A 154 19.44 -16.07 -14.10
C LYS A 154 18.58 -15.21 -13.22
N LEU A 155 18.26 -14.02 -13.75
CA LEU A 155 17.30 -13.13 -13.14
C LEU A 155 15.89 -13.68 -13.34
N THR A 156 15.26 -14.10 -12.25
CA THR A 156 13.89 -14.63 -12.25
C THR A 156 12.93 -13.59 -11.67
N LYS A 157 11.74 -13.50 -12.23
CA LYS A 157 10.67 -12.62 -11.76
C LYS A 157 9.58 -13.44 -11.09
N LYS A 158 9.11 -12.97 -9.94
CA LYS A 158 8.01 -13.56 -9.20
C LYS A 158 6.97 -12.51 -8.92
N LEU A 159 5.72 -12.78 -9.24
CA LEU A 159 4.63 -11.83 -9.04
C LEU A 159 4.42 -11.58 -7.54
N GLY A 160 4.25 -10.30 -7.17
CA GLY A 160 4.06 -9.87 -5.80
C GLY A 160 5.35 -9.79 -4.98
N TRP A 161 5.21 -9.72 -3.68
CA TRP A 161 6.29 -9.63 -2.71
C TRP A 161 6.36 -10.89 -1.84
N GLU A 162 7.48 -11.59 -1.84
CA GLU A 162 7.69 -12.75 -0.96
C GLU A 162 8.41 -12.34 0.31
N THR A 163 7.73 -12.39 1.44
CA THR A 163 8.31 -12.14 2.75
C THR A 163 9.07 -13.35 3.26
N THR A 164 10.38 -13.23 3.31
CA THR A 164 11.32 -14.16 3.92
C THR A 164 12.03 -13.46 5.07
N THR A 165 12.79 -14.19 5.89
CA THR A 165 13.63 -13.58 6.94
C THR A 165 14.57 -12.51 6.37
N THR A 166 15.11 -12.71 5.17
CA THR A 166 16.02 -11.76 4.52
C THR A 166 15.26 -10.57 3.94
N SER A 167 14.17 -10.80 3.20
CA SER A 167 13.41 -9.72 2.60
C SER A 167 12.70 -8.85 3.64
N LYS A 168 12.23 -9.42 4.76
CA LYS A 168 11.68 -8.64 5.89
C LYS A 168 12.71 -7.69 6.49
N LYS A 169 14.00 -8.10 6.58
CA LYS A 169 15.08 -7.21 7.03
C LYS A 169 15.31 -6.04 6.07
N LEU A 170 15.16 -6.25 4.76
CA LEU A 170 15.26 -5.18 3.77
C LEU A 170 14.11 -4.19 3.91
N LEU A 171 12.87 -4.67 4.05
CA LEU A 171 11.70 -3.83 4.32
C LEU A 171 11.92 -2.94 5.54
N ILE A 172 12.34 -3.54 6.66
CA ILE A 172 12.60 -2.84 7.91
C ILE A 172 13.71 -1.81 7.75
N SER A 173 14.78 -2.13 7.03
CA SER A 173 15.90 -1.21 6.78
C SER A 173 15.43 0.04 6.04
N ILE A 174 14.65 -0.12 4.96
CA ILE A 174 14.11 1.00 4.18
C ILE A 174 13.12 1.81 5.02
N GLY A 175 12.18 1.16 5.70
CA GLY A 175 11.24 1.88 6.58
C GLY A 175 11.95 2.65 7.69
N SER A 176 12.99 2.07 8.30
CA SER A 176 13.80 2.74 9.32
C SER A 176 14.52 3.97 8.76
N HIS A 177 15.08 3.87 7.57
CA HIS A 177 15.69 4.99 6.87
C HIS A 177 14.64 6.08 6.56
N CYS A 178 13.50 5.71 5.99
CA CYS A 178 12.44 6.65 5.67
C CYS A 178 11.94 7.43 6.90
N ILE A 179 11.76 6.75 8.03
CA ILE A 179 11.30 7.38 9.28
C ILE A 179 12.41 8.26 9.86
N PHE A 180 13.67 7.79 9.84
CA PHE A 180 14.80 8.56 10.38
C PHE A 180 15.04 9.86 9.61
N GLU A 181 15.01 9.81 8.28
CA GLU A 181 15.21 10.97 7.40
C GLU A 181 13.94 11.86 7.29
N GLU A 182 12.79 11.43 7.82
CA GLU A 182 11.50 12.12 7.68
C GLU A 182 11.15 12.41 6.21
N ASN A 183 11.57 11.53 5.29
CA ASN A 183 11.38 11.72 3.85
C ASN A 183 10.07 11.12 3.31
N ILE A 184 9.16 10.73 4.20
CA ILE A 184 7.79 10.29 3.90
C ILE A 184 6.77 11.08 4.72
N VAL A 185 5.56 11.19 4.20
CA VAL A 185 4.41 11.77 4.90
C VAL A 185 3.44 10.66 5.26
N ILE A 186 3.26 10.41 6.55
CA ILE A 186 2.24 9.50 7.09
C ILE A 186 1.06 10.33 7.58
N ARG A 187 -0.15 9.94 7.16
CA ARG A 187 -1.42 10.60 7.53
C ARG A 187 -2.18 9.84 8.59
N SER A 188 -2.05 8.50 8.61
CA SER A 188 -2.72 7.60 9.56
C SER A 188 -2.05 7.62 10.92
N SER A 189 -2.80 8.01 11.95
CA SER A 189 -2.34 7.89 13.34
C SER A 189 -2.27 6.43 13.79
N ASP A 190 -3.06 5.54 13.17
CA ASP A 190 -3.06 4.12 13.47
C ASP A 190 -1.77 3.47 12.96
N LEU A 191 -1.36 3.79 11.72
CA LEU A 191 -0.08 3.34 11.17
C LEU A 191 1.11 3.81 12.02
N VAL A 192 1.13 5.09 12.44
CA VAL A 192 2.19 5.58 13.33
C VAL A 192 2.21 4.83 14.65
N ARG A 193 1.04 4.50 15.23
CA ARG A 193 0.93 3.74 16.47
C ARG A 193 1.48 2.31 16.29
N GLU A 194 1.20 1.64 15.20
CA GLU A 194 1.75 0.32 14.91
C GLU A 194 3.29 0.38 14.74
N PHE A 195 3.82 1.37 14.02
CA PHE A 195 5.27 1.60 13.96
C PHE A 195 5.92 1.80 15.35
N MET A 196 5.23 2.49 16.27
CA MET A 196 5.74 2.69 17.66
C MET A 196 5.79 1.40 18.47
N THR A 197 4.90 0.45 18.19
CA THR A 197 4.80 -0.84 18.89
C THR A 197 5.55 -1.96 18.18
N PHE A 198 6.11 -1.72 17.00
CA PHE A 198 6.88 -2.70 16.26
C PHE A 198 8.27 -2.87 16.85
N VAL A 199 8.58 -4.08 17.32
CA VAL A 199 9.76 -4.37 18.13
C VAL A 199 10.54 -5.56 17.61
N ARG A 200 11.81 -5.62 18.00
CA ARG A 200 12.64 -6.83 17.86
C ARG A 200 12.50 -7.66 19.13
N ASP A 201 12.15 -8.91 18.97
CA ASP A 201 12.12 -9.87 20.06
C ASP A 201 13.54 -10.41 20.43
N SER A 202 13.61 -11.23 21.47
CA SER A 202 14.87 -11.83 21.94
C SER A 202 15.46 -12.84 20.95
N SER A 203 14.66 -13.39 20.02
CA SER A 203 15.11 -14.32 18.98
C SER A 203 15.59 -13.59 17.72
N GLY A 204 15.48 -12.26 17.67
CA GLY A 204 15.83 -11.42 16.52
C GLY A 204 14.69 -11.26 15.52
N GLY A 205 13.51 -11.82 15.80
CA GLY A 205 12.28 -11.61 15.03
C GLY A 205 11.79 -10.17 15.16
N ALA A 206 11.00 -9.73 14.21
CA ALA A 206 10.44 -8.38 14.20
C ALA A 206 8.93 -8.46 13.98
N SER A 207 8.15 -7.93 14.93
CA SER A 207 6.67 -7.95 14.92
C SER A 207 6.11 -6.93 15.90
N ALA A 208 4.79 -6.80 15.94
CA ALA A 208 4.11 -6.01 16.95
C ALA A 208 4.38 -6.55 18.36
N ALA A 209 4.48 -5.67 19.34
CA ALA A 209 4.66 -6.04 20.74
C ALA A 209 3.36 -6.57 21.35
N GLY A 210 3.43 -7.68 22.09
CA GLY A 210 2.29 -8.25 22.80
C GLY A 210 1.21 -8.78 21.88
N THR A 211 -0.03 -8.33 22.07
CA THR A 211 -1.20 -8.67 21.25
C THR A 211 -1.50 -7.62 20.17
N GLY A 212 -0.51 -6.78 19.84
CA GLY A 212 -0.67 -5.76 18.82
C GLY A 212 -0.67 -6.35 17.41
N TYR A 213 -1.13 -5.54 16.47
CA TYR A 213 -1.14 -5.85 15.04
C TYR A 213 0.03 -5.16 14.35
N ASP A 214 0.52 -5.71 13.24
CA ASP A 214 1.57 -5.15 12.39
C ASP A 214 1.19 -5.11 10.90
N ASP A 215 -0.08 -5.35 10.59
CA ASP A 215 -0.60 -5.42 9.22
C ASP A 215 -0.37 -4.12 8.45
N ARG A 216 -0.65 -2.96 9.07
CA ARG A 216 -0.41 -1.65 8.46
C ARG A 216 1.08 -1.39 8.25
N VAL A 217 1.90 -1.78 9.22
CA VAL A 217 3.36 -1.64 9.11
C VAL A 217 3.87 -2.47 7.95
N MET A 218 3.45 -3.74 7.84
CA MET A 218 3.88 -4.62 6.76
C MET A 218 3.43 -4.10 5.40
N ALA A 219 2.17 -3.73 5.24
CA ALA A 219 1.66 -3.12 4.01
C ALA A 219 2.41 -1.83 3.63
N ALA A 220 2.65 -0.94 4.60
CA ALA A 220 3.39 0.30 4.36
C ALA A 220 4.86 0.04 3.97
N LEU A 221 5.53 -0.90 4.65
CA LEU A 221 6.91 -1.26 4.33
C LEU A 221 7.05 -1.87 2.94
N ILE A 222 6.13 -2.74 2.53
CA ILE A 222 6.06 -3.31 1.18
C ILE A 222 5.87 -2.19 0.14
N CYS A 223 4.96 -1.25 0.41
CA CYS A 223 4.71 -0.11 -0.45
C CYS A 223 5.97 0.76 -0.63
N LEU A 224 6.59 1.18 0.48
CA LEU A 224 7.77 2.04 0.48
C LEU A 224 8.98 1.38 -0.19
N PHE A 225 9.16 0.07 0.03
CA PHE A 225 10.20 -0.69 -0.66
C PHE A 225 9.97 -0.72 -2.16
N THR A 226 8.75 -1.02 -2.60
CA THR A 226 8.38 -1.05 -4.01
C THR A 226 8.60 0.31 -4.66
N MET A 227 8.22 1.40 -4.00
CA MET A 227 8.48 2.76 -4.46
C MET A 227 9.98 3.05 -4.58
N HIS A 228 10.75 2.70 -3.56
CA HIS A 228 12.19 2.92 -3.54
C HIS A 228 12.90 2.18 -4.68
N GLN A 229 12.57 0.89 -4.90
CA GLN A 229 13.11 0.11 -6.01
C GLN A 229 12.74 0.67 -7.38
N SER A 230 11.50 1.13 -7.52
CA SER A 230 11.01 1.70 -8.80
C SER A 230 11.62 3.06 -9.11
N MET A 231 12.28 3.70 -8.15
CA MET A 231 12.77 5.08 -8.23
C MET A 231 14.27 5.23 -8.08
N ASP A 232 14.97 4.21 -7.56
CA ASP A 232 16.42 4.26 -7.38
C ASP A 232 17.14 3.76 -8.63
N PRO A 233 17.74 4.67 -9.44
CA PRO A 233 18.48 4.30 -10.64
C PRO A 233 19.74 3.48 -10.33
N THR A 234 20.23 3.49 -9.06
CA THR A 234 21.44 2.74 -8.67
C THR A 234 21.16 1.26 -8.41
N LEU A 235 19.91 0.90 -8.12
CA LEU A 235 19.45 -0.48 -7.97
C LEU A 235 19.06 -1.13 -9.30
N MET A 236 19.08 -0.36 -10.38
CA MET A 236 18.72 -0.77 -11.73
C MET A 236 19.84 -0.46 -12.69
N ASP A 237 20.40 -1.48 -13.36
CA ASP A 237 21.19 -1.27 -14.58
C ASP A 237 20.35 -0.49 -15.60
N ASP A 238 20.98 0.37 -16.39
CA ASP A 238 20.32 1.27 -17.36
C ASP A 238 19.35 0.54 -18.31
N GLU A 239 19.63 -0.71 -18.67
CA GLU A 239 18.71 -1.56 -19.45
C GLU A 239 17.44 -1.99 -18.68
N LYS A 240 17.45 -1.96 -17.34
CA LYS A 240 16.31 -2.36 -16.48
C LYS A 240 15.39 -1.19 -16.13
N LEU A 241 15.89 0.04 -16.15
CA LEU A 241 15.07 1.27 -16.03
C LEU A 241 13.98 1.35 -17.09
N VAL A 242 14.29 0.91 -18.31
CA VAL A 242 13.33 0.86 -19.42
C VAL A 242 12.22 -0.17 -19.14
N THR A 243 12.53 -1.27 -18.44
CA THR A 243 11.56 -2.35 -18.18
C THR A 243 10.61 -2.02 -17.03
N VAL A 244 11.04 -1.27 -16.02
CA VAL A 244 10.16 -0.84 -14.91
C VAL A 244 9.35 0.39 -15.31
N ALA A 245 9.95 1.33 -16.03
CA ALA A 245 9.22 2.45 -16.65
C ALA A 245 8.24 1.96 -17.73
N SER A 246 8.54 0.88 -18.44
CA SER A 246 7.62 0.27 -19.41
C SER A 246 6.49 -0.54 -18.77
N ASN A 247 6.67 -0.98 -17.52
CA ASN A 247 5.58 -1.57 -16.73
C ASN A 247 4.65 -0.50 -16.12
N ILE A 248 5.05 0.78 -16.14
CA ILE A 248 4.22 1.96 -15.84
C ILE A 248 3.76 2.59 -17.17
N THR A 249 3.49 1.80 -18.18
CA THR A 249 2.92 2.32 -19.44
C THR A 249 1.46 2.62 -19.18
N ILE A 250 1.16 3.91 -19.02
CA ILE A 250 -0.23 4.42 -19.10
C ILE A 250 -0.69 4.04 -20.52
N PRO A 251 -1.75 3.23 -20.66
CA PRO A 251 -2.26 2.90 -21.99
C PRO A 251 -2.59 4.19 -22.75
N PRO A 252 -2.13 4.40 -23.99
CA PRO A 252 -2.35 5.64 -24.72
C PRO A 252 -3.82 5.97 -24.98
N ASN A 253 -4.73 5.06 -24.69
CA ASN A 253 -6.17 5.21 -24.92
C ASN A 253 -6.95 5.61 -23.65
N TYR A 254 -6.32 5.77 -22.51
CA TYR A 254 -6.95 6.28 -21.27
C TYR A 254 -6.83 7.81 -21.19
N VAL A 255 -7.11 8.48 -22.28
CA VAL A 255 -7.33 9.92 -22.34
C VAL A 255 -8.87 10.12 -22.31
N ASP A 256 -9.55 9.90 -21.21
CA ASP A 256 -10.12 10.81 -20.41
C ASP A 256 -11.05 11.98 -20.82
N LYS A 257 -12.32 11.75 -20.83
CA LYS A 257 -13.29 12.87 -20.68
C LYS A 257 -14.04 12.81 -19.34
N ASP A 258 -14.11 11.66 -18.72
CA ASP A 258 -14.99 11.41 -17.58
C ASP A 258 -14.39 11.81 -16.23
N PHE A 259 -13.06 11.83 -16.13
CA PHE A 259 -12.39 12.12 -14.85
C PHE A 259 -12.43 13.61 -14.43
N ALA A 260 -12.50 14.52 -15.39
CA ALA A 260 -12.67 15.95 -15.09
C ALA A 260 -14.08 16.27 -14.60
N GLU A 261 -15.10 15.54 -15.08
CA GLU A 261 -16.48 15.63 -14.59
C GLU A 261 -16.63 15.05 -13.20
N VAL A 262 -15.94 13.92 -12.89
CA VAL A 262 -15.91 13.30 -11.56
C VAL A 262 -15.26 14.21 -10.52
N LEU A 263 -14.26 15.01 -10.89
CA LEU A 263 -13.62 16.00 -9.99
C LEU A 263 -14.45 17.27 -9.79
N ALA A 264 -15.38 17.57 -10.70
CA ALA A 264 -16.29 18.71 -10.58
C ALA A 264 -17.58 18.39 -9.80
N MET A 265 -17.86 17.09 -9.58
CA MET A 265 -18.94 16.61 -8.73
C MET A 265 -18.54 16.64 -7.26
N ASP A 266 -19.54 16.65 -6.36
CA ASP A 266 -19.30 16.36 -4.94
C ASP A 266 -18.47 15.07 -4.85
N PRO A 267 -17.33 15.05 -4.11
CA PRO A 267 -16.48 13.87 -4.00
C PRO A 267 -17.23 12.58 -3.68
N LEU A 268 -18.37 12.67 -3.01
CA LEU A 268 -19.23 11.54 -2.67
C LEU A 268 -20.08 11.07 -3.85
N ASP A 269 -20.61 11.99 -4.65
CA ASP A 269 -21.45 11.66 -5.82
C ASP A 269 -20.62 11.06 -6.97
N GLY A 270 -19.42 11.59 -7.19
CA GLY A 270 -18.49 11.04 -8.16
C GLY A 270 -18.02 9.62 -7.83
N PHE A 271 -17.85 9.33 -6.56
CA PHE A 271 -17.46 8.00 -6.08
C PHE A 271 -18.58 6.98 -6.29
N GLU A 272 -19.85 7.33 -6.06
CA GLU A 272 -21.01 6.43 -6.30
C GLU A 272 -21.26 6.19 -7.79
N GLN A 273 -21.28 7.23 -8.60
CA GLN A 273 -21.62 7.10 -10.02
C GLN A 273 -20.55 6.35 -10.81
N HIS A 274 -19.28 6.55 -10.49
CA HIS A 274 -18.19 5.84 -11.15
C HIS A 274 -18.25 4.34 -10.90
N TRP A 275 -18.70 3.91 -9.70
CA TRP A 275 -18.72 2.50 -9.30
C TRP A 275 -20.04 1.77 -9.59
N MET A 276 -21.15 2.48 -9.89
CA MET A 276 -22.41 1.87 -10.29
C MET A 276 -22.47 1.50 -11.78
N ASN A 277 -21.58 2.03 -12.60
CA ASN A 277 -21.57 1.80 -14.05
C ASN A 277 -20.55 0.74 -14.50
N TYR A 278 -19.95 0.01 -13.58
CA TYR A 278 -19.10 -1.14 -13.78
C TYR A 278 -19.58 -2.28 -12.89
#